data_33dfd8de65256ca2d98e95f13589341f
#
_entry.id   33dfd8de65256ca2d98e95f13589341f
#
_cell.length_a   1.000
_cell.length_b   1.000
_cell.length_c   1.000
_cell.angle_alpha   90.00
_cell.angle_beta   90.00
_cell.angle_gamma   90.00
#
_symmetry.space_group_name_H-M   'P 1'
#
loop_
_entity.id
_entity.type
_entity.pdbx_description
1 polymer ?
#
loop_
_entity_poly.entity_id
_entity_poly.type
_entity_poly.pdbx_seq_one_letter_code
_entity_poly.pdbx_strand_id
1 'polypeptide(L)'
;MENNYKIELENNLLNSIKSDIFFVKKDYLRSILNSNTLIETFQVFKIYPSSLNIKIKKTNFLARLNIDGDIFLIGSNGKLTKDFLLSDSEILPFIFGNPKVEEILKIFSIINRFDFKYENVKNLFFYKSGRIDLELQDNILIKLPLENLENVLKKISQLISNNELNKKIIDARVPNQIILYD
;
A
#
# COMPACT_ATOMS: atom_id res chain seq x y z
N MET A 1 14.09 -2.35 12.78
CA MET A 1 13.36 -1.90 11.60
C MET A 1 13.22 -0.39 11.52
N GLU A 2 12.64 0.24 12.52
CA GLU A 2 12.48 1.70 12.59
C GLU A 2 13.82 2.47 12.49
N ASN A 3 14.90 1.89 13.00
CA ASN A 3 16.24 2.49 13.00
C ASN A 3 16.88 2.54 11.60
N ASN A 4 16.76 1.48 10.78
CA ASN A 4 17.36 1.44 9.44
C ASN A 4 16.65 2.41 8.48
N TYR A 5 15.32 2.47 8.57
CA TYR A 5 14.51 3.40 7.80
C TYR A 5 14.83 4.87 8.14
N LYS A 6 14.98 5.16 9.43
CA LYS A 6 15.35 6.50 9.91
C LYS A 6 16.74 6.91 9.43
N ILE A 7 17.72 6.01 9.54
CA ILE A 7 19.11 6.24 9.10
C ILE A 7 19.17 6.49 7.60
N GLU A 8 18.46 5.70 6.79
CA GLU A 8 18.45 5.88 5.33
C GLU A 8 17.81 7.21 4.93
N LEU A 9 16.71 7.57 5.56
CA LEU A 9 16.01 8.82 5.30
C LEU A 9 16.86 10.02 5.74
N GLU A 10 17.54 9.94 6.89
CA GLU A 10 18.49 10.95 7.37
C GLU A 10 19.69 11.09 6.43
N ASN A 11 20.28 9.98 5.97
CA ASN A 11 21.40 9.99 5.03
C ASN A 11 21.01 10.59 3.67
N ASN A 12 19.83 10.24 3.15
CA ASN A 12 19.31 10.82 1.91
C ASN A 12 19.09 12.33 2.04
N LEU A 13 18.57 12.79 3.17
CA LEU A 13 18.37 14.22 3.44
C LEU A 13 19.71 14.94 3.61
N LEU A 14 20.62 14.41 4.42
CA LEU A 14 21.94 15.02 4.67
C LEU A 14 22.78 15.11 3.40
N ASN A 15 22.80 14.05 2.57
CA ASN A 15 23.50 14.06 1.29
C ASN A 15 22.92 15.08 0.29
N SER A 16 21.64 15.38 0.42
CA SER A 16 20.95 16.32 -0.45
C SER A 16 21.07 17.77 0.01
N ILE A 17 21.32 18.01 1.31
CA ILE A 17 21.49 19.34 1.92
C ILE A 17 23.00 19.63 2.12
N LYS A 18 23.80 19.55 1.05
CA LYS A 18 25.25 19.84 1.11
C LYS A 18 25.61 21.34 1.17
N SER A 19 24.64 22.25 1.14
CA SER A 19 24.83 23.69 1.18
C SER A 19 24.35 24.29 2.49
N ASP A 20 24.92 25.46 2.85
CA ASP A 20 24.52 26.22 4.04
C ASP A 20 23.00 26.31 4.17
N ILE A 21 22.48 25.93 5.32
CA ILE A 21 21.04 25.92 5.67
C ILE A 21 20.34 27.25 5.34
N PHE A 22 21.11 28.37 5.40
CA PHE A 22 20.60 29.71 5.07
C PHE A 22 20.19 29.88 3.61
N PHE A 23 20.87 29.17 2.68
CA PHE A 23 20.66 29.30 1.23
C PHE A 23 19.79 28.20 0.64
N VAL A 24 19.33 27.22 1.44
CA VAL A 24 18.44 26.18 0.94
C VAL A 24 17.12 26.80 0.54
N LYS A 25 16.86 26.83 -0.78
CA LYS A 25 15.58 27.29 -1.34
C LYS A 25 14.48 26.32 -0.90
N LYS A 26 13.36 26.86 -0.42
CA LYS A 26 12.20 26.09 0.04
C LYS A 26 11.73 25.09 -1.00
N ASP A 27 11.75 25.47 -2.27
CA ASP A 27 11.27 24.62 -3.39
C ASP A 27 12.24 23.46 -3.67
N TYR A 28 13.54 23.67 -3.50
CA TYR A 28 14.54 22.60 -3.61
C TYR A 28 14.35 21.54 -2.53
N LEU A 29 14.19 21.97 -1.28
CA LEU A 29 13.94 21.06 -0.17
C LEU A 29 12.64 20.28 -0.36
N ARG A 30 11.59 20.96 -0.82
CA ARG A 30 10.30 20.31 -1.14
C ARG A 30 10.43 19.29 -2.25
N SER A 31 11.21 19.56 -3.29
CA SER A 31 11.39 18.61 -4.39
C SER A 31 12.07 17.33 -3.91
N ILE A 32 13.11 17.46 -3.06
CA ILE A 32 13.81 16.30 -2.46
C ILE A 32 12.87 15.49 -1.57
N LEU A 33 12.13 16.15 -0.68
CA LEU A 33 11.20 15.45 0.22
C LEU A 33 10.06 14.80 -0.55
N ASN A 34 9.57 15.46 -1.61
CA ASN A 34 8.53 14.90 -2.47
C ASN A 34 9.02 13.73 -3.34
N SER A 35 10.28 13.72 -3.77
CA SER A 35 10.82 12.61 -4.57
C SER A 35 11.13 11.37 -3.74
N ASN A 36 11.29 11.51 -2.43
CA ASN A 36 11.58 10.38 -1.56
C ASN A 36 10.37 9.45 -1.44
N THR A 37 10.57 8.16 -1.75
CA THR A 37 9.50 7.15 -1.77
C THR A 37 9.01 6.75 -0.38
N LEU A 38 9.83 7.01 0.65
CA LEU A 38 9.55 6.64 2.03
C LEU A 38 8.71 7.68 2.78
N ILE A 39 8.47 8.84 2.17
CA ILE A 39 7.76 9.96 2.79
C ILE A 39 6.30 10.00 2.32
N GLU A 40 5.38 9.89 3.26
CA GLU A 40 3.95 10.09 3.06
C GLU A 40 3.63 11.59 3.02
N THR A 41 3.96 12.28 4.10
CA THR A 41 3.77 13.73 4.24
C THR A 41 4.92 14.35 5.03
N PHE A 42 5.16 15.64 4.82
CA PHE A 42 6.16 16.37 5.59
C PHE A 42 5.72 17.81 5.88
N GLN A 43 6.31 18.37 6.93
CA GLN A 43 6.18 19.77 7.30
C GLN A 43 7.57 20.33 7.58
N VAL A 44 7.87 21.52 7.06
CA VAL A 44 9.16 22.19 7.20
C VAL A 44 8.97 23.51 7.93
N PHE A 45 9.67 23.68 9.04
CA PHE A 45 9.66 24.88 9.87
C PHE A 45 11.07 25.47 9.94
N LYS A 46 11.22 26.75 9.62
CA LYS A 46 12.45 27.48 9.88
C LYS A 46 12.41 28.04 11.31
N ILE A 47 13.45 27.76 12.09
CA ILE A 47 13.63 28.28 13.45
C ILE A 47 14.83 29.23 13.39
N TYR A 48 14.57 30.51 13.46
CA TYR A 48 15.65 31.53 13.44
C TYR A 48 16.52 31.44 14.69
N PRO A 49 17.85 31.72 14.60
CA PRO A 49 18.52 32.23 13.39
C PRO A 49 19.02 31.17 12.42
N SER A 50 19.20 29.89 12.80
CA SER A 50 20.00 28.95 12.01
C SER A 50 19.51 27.51 12.02
N SER A 51 18.25 27.24 12.41
CA SER A 51 17.76 25.88 12.53
C SER A 51 16.61 25.59 11.57
N LEU A 52 16.56 24.33 11.10
CA LEU A 52 15.47 23.80 10.28
C LEU A 52 14.87 22.59 10.99
N ASN A 53 13.58 22.63 11.24
CA ASN A 53 12.85 21.49 11.80
C ASN A 53 11.98 20.87 10.70
N ILE A 54 12.21 19.58 10.40
CA ILE A 54 11.46 18.82 9.39
C ILE A 54 10.71 17.72 10.13
N LYS A 55 9.38 17.81 10.13
CA LYS A 55 8.51 16.73 10.61
C LYS A 55 8.11 15.87 9.42
N ILE A 56 8.36 14.57 9.51
CA ILE A 56 8.10 13.61 8.44
C ILE A 56 7.17 12.53 8.97
N LYS A 57 6.13 12.22 8.19
CA LYS A 57 5.33 11.02 8.35
C LYS A 57 5.79 10.02 7.30
N LYS A 58 6.20 8.82 7.75
CA LYS A 58 6.57 7.72 6.85
C LYS A 58 5.37 7.17 6.10
N THR A 59 5.59 6.66 4.90
CA THR A 59 4.58 5.91 4.16
C THR A 59 4.34 4.55 4.80
N ASN A 60 3.13 4.01 4.67
CA ASN A 60 2.84 2.63 5.02
C ASN A 60 2.91 1.81 3.74
N PHE A 61 3.65 0.71 3.76
CA PHE A 61 3.67 -0.20 2.63
C PHE A 61 2.37 -1.01 2.58
N LEU A 62 1.81 -1.13 1.39
CA LEU A 62 0.52 -1.77 1.15
C LEU A 62 0.67 -3.17 0.59
N ALA A 63 1.61 -3.38 -0.32
CA ALA A 63 1.78 -4.64 -1.03
C ALA A 63 3.17 -4.78 -1.64
N ARG A 64 3.47 -6.01 -2.06
CA ARG A 64 4.62 -6.36 -2.91
C ARG A 64 4.15 -6.60 -4.34
N LEU A 65 4.95 -6.21 -5.32
CA LEU A 65 4.73 -6.51 -6.72
C LEU A 65 6.04 -6.79 -7.43
N ASN A 66 5.99 -7.65 -8.45
CA ASN A 66 7.15 -7.93 -9.30
C ASN A 66 7.06 -7.05 -10.55
N ILE A 67 8.15 -6.33 -10.83
CA ILE A 67 8.31 -5.55 -12.06
C ILE A 67 9.64 -5.98 -12.69
N ASP A 68 9.57 -6.61 -13.84
CA ASP A 68 10.72 -7.06 -14.62
C ASP A 68 11.72 -7.94 -13.83
N GLY A 69 11.22 -8.74 -12.88
CA GLY A 69 12.04 -9.63 -12.05
C GLY A 69 12.48 -9.04 -10.70
N ASP A 70 12.38 -7.74 -10.53
CA ASP A 70 12.65 -7.08 -9.24
C ASP A 70 11.38 -6.97 -8.40
N ILE A 71 11.52 -7.15 -7.08
CA ILE A 71 10.42 -6.96 -6.12
C ILE A 71 10.39 -5.51 -5.66
N PHE A 72 9.22 -4.91 -5.75
CA PHE A 72 8.94 -3.56 -5.29
C PHE A 72 7.84 -3.58 -4.22
N LEU A 73 7.93 -2.61 -3.34
CA LEU A 73 6.91 -2.25 -2.37
C LEU A 73 6.13 -1.05 -2.90
N ILE A 74 4.81 -1.10 -2.81
CA ILE A 74 3.99 0.09 -3.04
C ILE A 74 3.57 0.70 -1.71
N GLY A 75 3.84 1.99 -1.56
CA GLY A 75 3.44 2.76 -0.38
C GLY A 75 2.02 3.35 -0.50
N SER A 76 1.45 3.75 0.63
CA SER A 76 0.19 4.50 0.70
C SER A 76 0.25 5.85 -0.04
N ASN A 77 1.46 6.37 -0.22
CA ASN A 77 1.75 7.55 -1.04
C ASN A 77 1.76 7.28 -2.57
N GLY A 78 1.50 6.04 -3.00
CA GLY A 78 1.50 5.61 -4.39
C GLY A 78 2.88 5.46 -5.03
N LYS A 79 3.95 5.55 -4.26
CA LYS A 79 5.32 5.41 -4.78
C LYS A 79 5.84 4.00 -4.62
N LEU A 80 6.69 3.60 -5.58
CA LEU A 80 7.36 2.31 -5.59
C LEU A 80 8.75 2.41 -4.97
N THR A 81 9.08 1.46 -4.11
CA THR A 81 10.39 1.34 -3.46
C THR A 81 10.90 -0.09 -3.63
N LYS A 82 12.18 -0.30 -3.96
CA LYS A 82 12.73 -1.66 -4.03
C LYS A 82 12.63 -2.36 -2.67
N ASP A 83 12.28 -3.65 -2.67
CA ASP A 83 12.12 -4.45 -1.45
C ASP A 83 13.48 -4.87 -0.86
N PHE A 84 14.19 -3.90 -0.27
CA PHE A 84 15.37 -4.14 0.56
C PHE A 84 15.19 -3.62 2.00
N LEU A 85 14.00 -3.06 2.29
CA LEU A 85 13.72 -2.38 3.55
C LEU A 85 12.92 -3.21 4.54
N LEU A 86 12.19 -4.22 4.05
CA LEU A 86 11.36 -5.05 4.91
C LEU A 86 12.19 -6.19 5.51
N SER A 87 11.93 -6.48 6.78
CA SER A 87 12.33 -7.76 7.36
C SER A 87 11.36 -8.85 6.87
N ASP A 88 11.83 -10.10 6.87
CA ASP A 88 11.03 -11.28 6.51
C ASP A 88 9.76 -11.45 7.35
N SER A 89 9.63 -10.70 8.45
CA SER A 89 8.48 -10.73 9.35
C SER A 89 7.30 -9.86 8.94
N GLU A 90 7.44 -8.93 7.99
CA GLU A 90 6.31 -8.13 7.50
C GLU A 90 5.58 -8.88 6.38
N ILE A 91 4.41 -9.41 6.72
CA ILE A 91 3.54 -10.11 5.76
C ILE A 91 2.74 -9.04 5.01
N LEU A 92 3.17 -8.74 3.78
CA LEU A 92 2.43 -7.89 2.86
C LEU A 92 1.83 -8.74 1.73
N PRO A 93 0.61 -8.42 1.28
CA PRO A 93 0.00 -9.11 0.15
C PRO A 93 0.85 -8.93 -1.12
N PHE A 94 0.86 -9.97 -1.97
CA PHE A 94 1.51 -9.91 -3.26
C PHE A 94 0.51 -9.56 -4.36
N ILE A 95 0.88 -8.64 -5.24
CA ILE A 95 0.07 -8.22 -6.38
C ILE A 95 0.54 -8.95 -7.63
N PHE A 96 -0.39 -9.64 -8.28
CA PHE A 96 -0.21 -10.29 -9.57
C PHE A 96 -0.95 -9.52 -10.66
N GLY A 97 -0.39 -9.48 -11.84
CA GLY A 97 -0.87 -8.69 -12.96
C GLY A 97 -0.09 -7.39 -13.11
N ASN A 98 -0.64 -6.46 -13.89
CA ASN A 98 0.00 -5.16 -14.14
C ASN A 98 -1.01 -4.02 -13.94
N PRO A 99 -1.51 -3.81 -12.70
CA PRO A 99 -2.43 -2.74 -12.40
C PRO A 99 -1.74 -1.37 -12.41
N LYS A 100 -2.53 -0.33 -12.63
CA LYS A 100 -2.09 1.04 -12.36
C LYS A 100 -2.04 1.29 -10.86
N VAL A 101 -1.18 2.22 -10.44
CA VAL A 101 -1.04 2.58 -9.02
C VAL A 101 -2.38 3.02 -8.42
N GLU A 102 -3.18 3.78 -9.17
CA GLU A 102 -4.50 4.26 -8.73
C GLU A 102 -5.47 3.12 -8.45
N GLU A 103 -5.41 2.03 -9.23
CA GLU A 103 -6.24 0.83 -9.03
C GLU A 103 -5.86 0.12 -7.73
N ILE A 104 -4.54 0.01 -7.47
CA ILE A 104 -4.02 -0.54 -6.22
C ILE A 104 -4.49 0.29 -5.02
N LEU A 105 -4.26 1.59 -5.04
CA LEU A 105 -4.65 2.49 -3.96
C LEU A 105 -6.17 2.45 -3.71
N LYS A 106 -6.96 2.40 -4.78
CA LYS A 106 -8.43 2.30 -4.69
C LYS A 106 -8.85 1.02 -3.97
N ILE A 107 -8.36 -0.16 -4.39
CA ILE A 107 -8.77 -1.43 -3.78
C ILE A 107 -8.35 -1.49 -2.30
N PHE A 108 -7.15 -1.05 -1.95
CA PHE A 108 -6.70 -1.00 -0.56
C PHE A 108 -7.50 -0.02 0.28
N SER A 109 -7.92 1.13 -0.27
CA SER A 109 -8.79 2.07 0.43
C SER A 109 -10.15 1.45 0.75
N ILE A 110 -10.67 0.59 -0.13
CA ILE A 110 -11.94 -0.11 0.09
C ILE A 110 -11.76 -1.23 1.12
N ILE A 111 -10.74 -2.06 0.99
CA ILE A 111 -10.42 -3.15 1.93
C ILE A 111 -10.31 -2.59 3.36
N ASN A 112 -9.60 -1.49 3.55
CA ASN A 112 -9.38 -0.88 4.87
C ASN A 112 -10.65 -0.27 5.51
N ARG A 113 -11.71 0.01 4.74
CA ARG A 113 -12.98 0.53 5.29
C ARG A 113 -13.85 -0.55 5.91
N PHE A 114 -13.70 -1.76 5.45
CA PHE A 114 -14.44 -2.90 5.96
C PHE A 114 -13.48 -3.71 6.84
N ASP A 115 -13.99 -4.37 7.87
CA ASP A 115 -13.23 -5.23 8.81
C ASP A 115 -12.54 -6.44 8.15
N PHE A 116 -12.30 -6.38 6.85
CA PHE A 116 -11.27 -7.16 6.20
C PHE A 116 -9.95 -6.73 6.79
N LYS A 117 -9.50 -7.47 7.82
CA LYS A 117 -8.17 -7.20 8.34
C LYS A 117 -7.21 -7.34 7.17
N TYR A 118 -6.59 -6.22 6.79
CA TYR A 118 -5.57 -6.14 5.75
C TYR A 118 -4.53 -7.27 5.87
N GLU A 119 -4.19 -7.63 7.11
CA GLU A 119 -3.31 -8.73 7.49
C GLU A 119 -3.79 -10.11 6.99
N ASN A 120 -5.07 -10.27 6.68
CA ASN A 120 -5.64 -11.51 6.17
C ASN A 120 -5.56 -11.63 4.65
N VAL A 121 -5.17 -10.57 3.93
CA VAL A 121 -5.00 -10.61 2.48
C VAL A 121 -3.63 -11.21 2.16
N LYS A 122 -3.63 -12.31 1.38
CA LYS A 122 -2.42 -12.99 0.93
C LYS A 122 -1.98 -12.50 -0.44
N ASN A 123 -2.91 -12.50 -1.40
CA ASN A 123 -2.64 -12.13 -2.79
C ASN A 123 -3.80 -11.32 -3.40
N LEU A 124 -3.44 -10.45 -4.36
CA LEU A 124 -4.39 -9.77 -5.25
C LEU A 124 -4.04 -10.07 -6.69
N PHE A 125 -5.03 -10.49 -7.47
CA PHE A 125 -4.87 -10.80 -8.89
C PHE A 125 -5.62 -9.77 -9.72
N PHE A 126 -4.89 -8.98 -10.49
CA PHE A 126 -5.45 -8.00 -11.42
C PHE A 126 -5.43 -8.56 -12.84
N TYR A 127 -6.59 -8.67 -13.45
CA TYR A 127 -6.74 -9.20 -14.79
C TYR A 127 -6.90 -8.07 -15.82
N LYS A 128 -6.48 -8.32 -17.06
CA LYS A 128 -6.62 -7.35 -18.17
C LYS A 128 -8.06 -6.92 -18.43
N SER A 129 -9.04 -7.74 -18.03
CA SER A 129 -10.47 -7.42 -18.11
C SER A 129 -10.95 -6.40 -17.08
N GLY A 130 -10.08 -5.93 -16.18
CA GLY A 130 -10.42 -5.08 -15.02
C GLY A 130 -10.94 -5.86 -13.81
N ARG A 131 -11.10 -7.19 -13.92
CA ARG A 131 -11.49 -8.04 -12.79
C ARG A 131 -10.38 -8.09 -11.75
N ILE A 132 -10.77 -8.15 -10.49
CA ILE A 132 -9.86 -8.33 -9.35
C ILE A 132 -10.31 -9.55 -8.57
N ASP A 133 -9.39 -10.48 -8.31
CA ASP A 133 -9.62 -11.59 -7.39
C ASP A 133 -8.71 -11.37 -6.16
N LEU A 134 -9.20 -11.73 -4.99
CA LEU A 134 -8.54 -11.54 -3.69
C LEU A 134 -8.41 -12.90 -3.01
N GLU A 135 -7.20 -13.29 -2.67
CA GLU A 135 -6.92 -14.49 -1.89
C GLU A 135 -6.60 -14.11 -0.44
N LEU A 136 -7.28 -14.77 0.50
CA LEU A 136 -7.03 -14.60 1.93
C LEU A 136 -6.00 -15.61 2.44
N GLN A 137 -5.43 -15.36 3.63
CA GLN A 137 -4.46 -16.26 4.28
C GLN A 137 -5.02 -17.67 4.51
N ASP A 138 -6.33 -17.80 4.75
CA ASP A 138 -7.03 -19.09 4.91
C ASP A 138 -7.31 -19.82 3.58
N ASN A 139 -6.66 -19.38 2.48
CA ASN A 139 -6.85 -19.88 1.12
C ASN A 139 -8.29 -19.73 0.60
N ILE A 140 -9.03 -18.75 1.08
CA ILE A 140 -10.33 -18.35 0.53
C ILE A 140 -10.07 -17.43 -0.67
N LEU A 141 -10.56 -17.82 -1.84
CA LEU A 141 -10.51 -17.02 -3.06
C LEU A 141 -11.82 -16.25 -3.25
N ILE A 142 -11.73 -14.93 -3.33
CA ILE A 142 -12.87 -14.05 -3.56
C ILE A 142 -12.76 -13.47 -4.97
N LYS A 143 -13.72 -13.79 -5.84
CA LYS A 143 -13.83 -13.24 -7.19
C LYS A 143 -14.74 -12.02 -7.15
N LEU A 144 -14.15 -10.84 -7.34
CA LEU A 144 -14.85 -9.58 -7.20
C LEU A 144 -15.54 -9.13 -8.49
N PRO A 145 -16.67 -8.41 -8.40
CA PRO A 145 -17.33 -7.82 -9.56
C PRO A 145 -16.56 -6.59 -10.05
N LEU A 146 -16.87 -6.16 -11.28
CA LEU A 146 -16.32 -4.91 -11.83
C LEU A 146 -16.94 -3.66 -11.19
N GLU A 147 -18.19 -3.76 -10.76
CA GLU A 147 -18.96 -2.66 -10.17
C GLU A 147 -19.44 -2.99 -8.75
N ASN A 148 -19.81 -1.97 -7.99
CA ASN A 148 -20.33 -2.10 -6.62
C ASN A 148 -19.40 -2.81 -5.62
N LEU A 149 -18.10 -2.72 -5.83
CA LEU A 149 -17.05 -3.37 -5.04
C LEU A 149 -17.23 -3.16 -3.54
N GLU A 150 -17.56 -1.94 -3.10
CA GLU A 150 -17.74 -1.61 -1.68
C GLU A 150 -18.89 -2.41 -1.03
N ASN A 151 -20.05 -2.43 -1.68
CA ASN A 151 -21.22 -3.15 -1.15
C ASN A 151 -21.00 -4.66 -1.11
N VAL A 152 -20.30 -5.18 -2.12
CA VAL A 152 -20.00 -6.62 -2.21
C VAL A 152 -18.98 -7.00 -1.12
N LEU A 153 -17.89 -6.27 -0.96
CA LEU A 153 -16.90 -6.53 0.08
C LEU A 153 -17.50 -6.43 1.48
N LYS A 154 -18.42 -5.46 1.72
CA LYS A 154 -19.15 -5.37 2.98
C LYS A 154 -19.97 -6.63 3.27
N LYS A 155 -20.72 -7.14 2.29
CA LYS A 155 -21.51 -8.38 2.45
C LYS A 155 -20.61 -9.58 2.71
N ILE A 156 -19.50 -9.70 1.97
CA ILE A 156 -18.54 -10.80 2.12
C ILE A 156 -17.87 -10.74 3.50
N SER A 157 -17.48 -9.55 3.98
CA SER A 157 -16.89 -9.42 5.33
C SER A 157 -17.86 -9.89 6.41
N GLN A 158 -19.15 -9.59 6.28
CA GLN A 158 -20.19 -10.07 7.20
C GLN A 158 -20.33 -11.60 7.15
N LEU A 159 -20.32 -12.21 5.96
CA LEU A 159 -20.37 -13.68 5.80
C LEU A 159 -19.17 -14.36 6.45
N ILE A 160 -17.97 -13.81 6.28
CA ILE A 160 -16.74 -14.34 6.88
C ILE A 160 -16.78 -14.20 8.41
N SER A 161 -17.22 -13.05 8.93
CA SER A 161 -17.28 -12.80 10.38
C SER A 161 -18.27 -13.71 11.11
N ASN A 162 -19.32 -14.13 10.43
CA ASN A 162 -20.35 -15.02 11.01
C ASN A 162 -19.96 -16.50 11.00
N ASN A 163 -18.74 -16.86 10.57
CA ASN A 163 -18.29 -18.25 10.41
C ASN A 163 -19.24 -19.13 9.55
N GLU A 164 -20.01 -18.52 8.64
CA GLU A 164 -20.94 -19.23 7.75
C GLU A 164 -20.25 -19.86 6.54
N LEU A 165 -18.91 -19.69 6.43
CA LEU A 165 -18.15 -20.10 5.27
C LEU A 165 -17.43 -21.44 5.49
N ASN A 166 -18.04 -22.51 4.99
CA ASN A 166 -17.36 -23.80 4.83
C ASN A 166 -16.77 -24.00 3.42
N LYS A 167 -16.73 -22.93 2.61
CA LYS A 167 -16.36 -22.96 1.19
C LYS A 167 -15.11 -22.15 0.93
N LYS A 168 -14.30 -22.60 -0.04
CA LYS A 168 -13.02 -21.97 -0.38
C LYS A 168 -13.11 -20.87 -1.44
N ILE A 169 -14.19 -20.84 -2.22
CA ILE A 169 -14.37 -19.86 -3.29
C ILE A 169 -15.68 -19.10 -3.08
N ILE A 170 -15.56 -17.77 -3.08
CA ILE A 170 -16.66 -16.82 -3.02
C ILE A 170 -16.71 -16.09 -4.35
N ASP A 171 -17.70 -16.41 -5.19
CA ASP A 171 -17.86 -15.74 -6.49
C ASP A 171 -18.99 -14.69 -6.40
N ALA A 172 -18.60 -13.44 -6.47
CA ALA A 172 -19.51 -12.29 -6.39
C ALA A 172 -19.60 -11.53 -7.73
N ARG A 173 -19.17 -12.12 -8.83
CA ARG A 173 -19.18 -11.49 -10.16
C ARG A 173 -20.58 -11.32 -10.76
N VAL A 174 -21.52 -12.17 -10.34
CA VAL A 174 -22.93 -12.05 -10.80
C VAL A 174 -23.64 -10.98 -9.98
N PRO A 175 -24.29 -9.99 -10.63
CA PRO A 175 -24.98 -8.93 -9.91
C PRO A 175 -26.00 -9.47 -8.90
N ASN A 176 -25.96 -8.94 -7.67
CA ASN A 176 -26.87 -9.30 -6.58
C ASN A 176 -26.80 -10.76 -6.08
N GLN A 177 -25.81 -11.53 -6.50
CA GLN A 177 -25.63 -12.91 -6.07
C GLN A 177 -24.22 -13.12 -5.51
N ILE A 178 -24.11 -13.98 -4.49
CA ILE A 178 -22.85 -14.52 -3.99
C ILE A 178 -22.97 -16.04 -4.07
N ILE A 179 -22.09 -16.65 -4.86
CA ILE A 179 -22.05 -18.09 -5.09
C ILE A 179 -20.88 -18.66 -4.31
N LEU A 180 -21.13 -19.68 -3.50
CA LEU A 180 -20.15 -20.34 -2.66
C LEU A 180 -19.90 -21.77 -3.17
N TYR A 181 -18.63 -22.11 -3.42
CA TYR A 181 -18.24 -23.46 -3.85
C TYR A 181 -16.81 -23.80 -3.43
N ASP A 182 -16.43 -25.08 -3.55
CA ASP A 182 -15.08 -25.59 -3.29
C ASP A 182 -14.20 -25.50 -4.52
#